data_76519d116f80d95fe046c1546fa22011
#
_entry.id   76519d116f80d95fe046c1546fa22011
#
_cell.length_a   1.000
_cell.length_b   1.000
_cell.length_c   1.000
_cell.angle_alpha   90.00
_cell.angle_beta   90.00
_cell.angle_gamma   90.00
#
_symmetry.space_group_name_H-M   'P 1'
#
loop_
_entity.id
_entity.type
_entity.pdbx_description
1 polymer ?
#
loop_
_entity_poly.entity_id
_entity_poly.type
_entity_poly.pdbx_seq_one_letter_code
_entity_poly.pdbx_strand_id
1 'polypeptide(L)'
;MKTIQSRREFLRITAAGALGAVVLSNYSCKGGGKPALPGVGLQLYTIRDAMAADVAGSLKKVSDLGYKYVELADYADGKFYGFEPAEFKKMVNDLGLEIISSHTQVEGEGVTLDTARKMAEAHAKIGSKYCIQPWIVEEMRTTIESYQRMAANWNQVGQIMKEFGMQFGYHNHNFEFATVEGKVPYFDVMLAELDKDLVIMELDMFWTTKAGHNPVDIIKKYPGRFHLFHLKDMYTHEEPFFEVIKDDLAPVGAGVINFKEILAVKDIAGMKYMIVEQDDSRGDMWADVQTSITNMNTKILV
;
A
#
# COMPACT_ATOMS: atom_id res chain seq x y z
N MET A 1 14.75 -31.02 -50.72
CA MET A 1 13.33 -31.40 -50.79
C MET A 1 12.92 -31.90 -49.39
N LYS A 2 12.18 -31.11 -48.62
CA LYS A 2 11.64 -31.49 -47.30
C LYS A 2 10.15 -31.81 -47.52
N THR A 3 9.76 -33.03 -47.26
CA THR A 3 8.40 -33.52 -47.37
C THR A 3 7.56 -32.97 -46.25
N ILE A 4 6.44 -32.37 -46.62
CA ILE A 4 5.42 -31.86 -45.72
C ILE A 4 4.58 -33.06 -45.26
N GLN A 5 4.64 -33.47 -43.98
CA GLN A 5 3.76 -34.45 -43.38
C GLN A 5 2.35 -33.87 -43.19
N SER A 6 1.36 -34.59 -43.71
CA SER A 6 -0.02 -34.15 -43.73
C SER A 6 -0.71 -34.37 -42.38
N ARG A 7 -1.64 -33.45 -42.06
CA ARG A 7 -2.47 -33.47 -40.83
C ARG A 7 -3.26 -34.78 -40.59
N ARG A 8 -3.29 -35.69 -41.57
CA ARG A 8 -3.97 -36.99 -41.47
C ARG A 8 -3.12 -38.09 -40.82
N GLU A 9 -1.80 -37.99 -40.79
CA GLU A 9 -0.94 -38.94 -40.09
C GLU A 9 -0.84 -38.71 -38.60
N PHE A 10 -1.02 -37.45 -38.17
CA PHE A 10 -1.03 -37.14 -36.75
C PHE A 10 -2.23 -37.74 -35.98
N LEU A 11 -3.36 -37.97 -36.65
CA LEU A 11 -4.59 -38.50 -36.03
C LEU A 11 -4.67 -40.03 -35.98
N ARG A 12 -3.68 -40.76 -36.51
CA ARG A 12 -3.67 -42.25 -36.50
C ARG A 12 -2.82 -42.86 -35.42
N ILE A 13 -2.05 -42.09 -34.65
CA ILE A 13 -1.15 -42.62 -33.59
C ILE A 13 -1.79 -42.59 -32.20
N THR A 14 -2.97 -42.00 -32.04
CA THR A 14 -3.64 -41.88 -30.72
C THR A 14 -4.78 -42.87 -30.47
N ALA A 15 -4.86 -43.96 -31.24
CA ALA A 15 -5.91 -44.95 -31.10
C ALA A 15 -5.39 -46.38 -30.86
N ALA A 16 -4.42 -46.57 -29.97
CA ALA A 16 -4.09 -47.92 -29.47
C ALA A 16 -3.37 -47.83 -28.10
N GLY A 17 -4.09 -48.12 -27.05
CA GLY A 17 -3.52 -48.53 -25.77
C GLY A 17 -3.69 -47.57 -24.60
N ALA A 18 -4.75 -47.79 -23.83
CA ALA A 18 -4.67 -48.09 -22.40
C ALA A 18 -6.08 -48.01 -21.76
N LEU A 19 -6.62 -49.14 -21.47
CA LEU A 19 -7.58 -49.30 -20.35
C LEU A 19 -6.85 -48.94 -19.06
N GLY A 20 -7.03 -47.75 -18.60
CA GLY A 20 -6.50 -47.20 -17.33
C GLY A 20 -7.61 -46.50 -16.61
N ALA A 21 -7.88 -46.91 -15.38
CA ALA A 21 -8.93 -46.49 -14.48
C ALA A 21 -9.25 -45.00 -14.54
N VAL A 22 -10.50 -44.66 -14.84
CA VAL A 22 -11.05 -43.32 -14.63
C VAL A 22 -11.14 -43.10 -13.12
N VAL A 23 -10.12 -42.49 -12.54
CA VAL A 23 -10.25 -41.83 -11.24
C VAL A 23 -11.06 -40.55 -11.51
N LEU A 24 -12.35 -40.65 -11.22
CA LEU A 24 -13.20 -39.49 -11.07
C LEU A 24 -12.67 -38.70 -9.86
N SER A 25 -11.66 -37.85 -10.07
CA SER A 25 -11.38 -36.78 -9.16
C SER A 25 -12.59 -35.84 -9.20
N ASN A 26 -13.37 -35.89 -8.13
CA ASN A 26 -14.40 -34.90 -7.85
C ASN A 26 -13.75 -33.51 -7.84
N TYR A 27 -13.68 -32.86 -8.98
CA TYR A 27 -13.58 -31.43 -9.05
C TYR A 27 -14.91 -30.87 -8.51
N SER A 28 -14.99 -30.79 -7.19
CA SER A 28 -15.96 -29.95 -6.54
C SER A 28 -15.72 -28.53 -7.10
N CYS A 29 -16.60 -28.08 -7.96
CA CYS A 29 -16.73 -26.67 -8.26
C CYS A 29 -17.03 -25.98 -6.93
N LYS A 30 -15.98 -25.55 -6.22
CA LYS A 30 -16.14 -24.54 -5.17
C LYS A 30 -16.76 -23.35 -5.88
N GLY A 31 -18.01 -23.08 -5.56
CA GLY A 31 -18.73 -21.90 -6.04
C GLY A 31 -17.81 -20.69 -5.92
N GLY A 32 -17.80 -19.85 -6.96
CA GLY A 32 -17.02 -18.63 -7.01
C GLY A 32 -17.44 -17.64 -5.95
N GLY A 33 -17.07 -17.90 -4.70
CA GLY A 33 -17.07 -16.89 -3.66
C GLY A 33 -16.05 -15.81 -4.07
N LYS A 34 -16.45 -14.54 -4.03
CA LYS A 34 -15.49 -13.45 -4.17
C LYS A 34 -14.30 -13.76 -3.25
N PRO A 35 -13.05 -13.57 -3.70
CA PRO A 35 -11.91 -13.76 -2.82
C PRO A 35 -12.14 -12.95 -1.54
N ALA A 36 -11.91 -13.57 -0.39
CA ALA A 36 -12.02 -12.89 0.90
C ALA A 36 -11.15 -11.63 0.86
N LEU A 37 -11.68 -10.53 1.41
CA LEU A 37 -10.90 -9.32 1.57
C LEU A 37 -9.64 -9.66 2.38
N PRO A 38 -8.48 -9.05 2.08
CA PRO A 38 -7.30 -9.18 2.92
C PRO A 38 -7.65 -8.69 4.33
N GLY A 39 -6.92 -9.14 5.34
CA GLY A 39 -7.03 -8.59 6.69
C GLY A 39 -6.77 -7.08 6.69
N VAL A 40 -6.88 -6.47 7.85
CA VAL A 40 -6.62 -5.03 8.05
C VAL A 40 -5.24 -4.86 8.66
N GLY A 41 -4.45 -3.92 8.11
CA GLY A 41 -3.17 -3.49 8.64
C GLY A 41 -3.26 -2.23 9.49
N LEU A 42 -2.18 -1.94 10.21
CA LEU A 42 -1.97 -0.68 10.92
C LEU A 42 -0.66 -0.05 10.47
N GLN A 43 -0.72 1.24 10.09
CA GLN A 43 0.48 2.06 9.95
C GLN A 43 1.01 2.42 11.34
N LEU A 44 2.25 2.03 11.64
CA LEU A 44 2.83 2.19 12.97
C LEU A 44 3.17 3.64 13.35
N TYR A 45 3.14 4.57 12.38
CA TYR A 45 3.21 6.00 12.68
C TYR A 45 2.05 6.46 13.56
N THR A 46 0.89 5.85 13.42
CA THR A 46 -0.29 6.08 14.26
C THR A 46 0.03 5.96 15.75
N ILE A 47 0.86 5.00 16.11
CA ILE A 47 1.24 4.70 17.49
C ILE A 47 2.72 4.99 17.76
N ARG A 48 3.31 5.97 17.03
CA ARG A 48 4.75 6.28 17.06
C ARG A 48 5.30 6.53 18.46
N ASP A 49 4.54 7.21 19.34
CA ASP A 49 4.99 7.48 20.71
C ASP A 49 5.07 6.19 21.54
N ALA A 50 4.11 5.29 21.36
CA ALA A 50 4.12 3.97 22.01
C ALA A 50 5.24 3.08 21.45
N MET A 51 5.46 3.10 20.12
CA MET A 51 6.58 2.40 19.47
C MET A 51 7.93 2.91 19.96
N ALA A 52 8.09 4.21 20.15
CA ALA A 52 9.31 4.79 20.71
C ALA A 52 9.56 4.40 22.18
N ALA A 53 8.49 4.18 22.94
CA ALA A 53 8.59 3.78 24.35
C ALA A 53 8.81 2.27 24.54
N ASP A 54 8.09 1.42 23.79
CA ASP A 54 8.15 -0.04 23.90
C ASP A 54 7.68 -0.69 22.60
N VAL A 55 8.62 -1.05 21.73
CA VAL A 55 8.35 -1.67 20.43
C VAL A 55 7.63 -3.01 20.59
N ALA A 56 8.13 -3.90 21.45
CA ALA A 56 7.58 -5.25 21.60
C ALA A 56 6.16 -5.24 22.21
N GLY A 57 5.95 -4.44 23.25
CA GLY A 57 4.64 -4.29 23.88
C GLY A 57 3.61 -3.64 22.93
N SER A 58 4.04 -2.66 22.14
CA SER A 58 3.18 -2.01 21.13
C SER A 58 2.77 -2.97 20.02
N LEU A 59 3.69 -3.72 19.44
CA LEU A 59 3.40 -4.73 18.43
C LEU A 59 2.47 -5.83 18.99
N LYS A 60 2.73 -6.26 20.22
CA LYS A 60 1.83 -7.22 20.89
C LYS A 60 0.40 -6.68 20.98
N LYS A 61 0.24 -5.42 21.38
CA LYS A 61 -1.08 -4.79 21.50
C LYS A 61 -1.77 -4.67 20.14
N VAL A 62 -1.04 -4.35 19.08
CA VAL A 62 -1.55 -4.35 17.68
C VAL A 62 -2.10 -5.74 17.30
N SER A 63 -1.34 -6.79 17.58
CA SER A 63 -1.77 -8.18 17.33
C SER A 63 -3.00 -8.55 18.16
N ASP A 64 -3.02 -8.23 19.48
CA ASP A 64 -4.14 -8.52 20.39
C ASP A 64 -5.43 -7.82 19.93
N LEU A 65 -5.35 -6.63 19.32
CA LEU A 65 -6.49 -5.91 18.75
C LEU A 65 -7.03 -6.55 17.46
N GLY A 66 -6.28 -7.47 16.86
CA GLY A 66 -6.73 -8.26 15.72
C GLY A 66 -6.29 -7.76 14.36
N TYR A 67 -5.40 -6.77 14.28
CA TYR A 67 -4.71 -6.42 13.04
C TYR A 67 -3.92 -7.62 12.52
N LYS A 68 -3.74 -7.70 11.20
CA LYS A 68 -3.11 -8.86 10.55
C LYS A 68 -1.72 -8.55 10.03
N TYR A 69 -1.46 -7.30 9.71
CA TYR A 69 -0.17 -6.85 9.22
C TYR A 69 0.10 -5.43 9.67
N VAL A 70 1.33 -5.03 9.48
CA VAL A 70 1.82 -3.70 9.82
C VAL A 70 2.52 -3.07 8.63
N GLU A 71 2.40 -1.77 8.56
CA GLU A 71 3.28 -0.91 7.77
C GLU A 71 4.20 -0.15 8.72
N LEU A 72 5.49 -0.16 8.42
CA LEU A 72 6.51 0.42 9.26
C LEU A 72 6.66 1.92 8.96
N ALA A 73 7.13 2.69 9.94
CA ALA A 73 7.35 4.13 9.82
C ALA A 73 8.73 4.59 10.32
N ASP A 74 9.59 3.65 10.71
CA ASP A 74 10.92 3.97 11.18
C ASP A 74 11.96 3.04 10.53
N TYR A 75 12.76 3.64 9.67
CA TYR A 75 13.94 3.03 9.06
C TYR A 75 15.11 3.99 9.13
N ALA A 76 16.19 3.56 9.77
CA ALA A 76 17.43 4.33 9.83
C ALA A 76 18.64 3.40 9.80
N ASP A 77 19.66 3.74 9.01
CA ASP A 77 20.95 3.05 8.96
C ASP A 77 20.87 1.52 8.82
N GLY A 78 19.92 1.03 8.02
CA GLY A 78 19.71 -0.40 7.76
C GLY A 78 18.92 -1.13 8.83
N LYS A 79 18.36 -0.43 9.83
CA LYS A 79 17.61 -0.96 10.97
C LYS A 79 16.17 -0.47 10.95
N PHE A 80 15.30 -1.20 11.62
CA PHE A 80 13.89 -0.86 11.83
C PHE A 80 13.64 -0.73 13.34
N TYR A 81 13.18 0.44 13.79
CA TYR A 81 12.99 0.75 15.21
C TYR A 81 14.22 0.40 16.07
N GLY A 82 15.43 0.60 15.51
CA GLY A 82 16.71 0.31 16.16
C GLY A 82 17.15 -1.16 16.13
N PHE A 83 16.30 -2.09 15.64
CA PHE A 83 16.62 -3.51 15.56
C PHE A 83 17.22 -3.90 14.21
N GLU A 84 18.07 -4.94 14.21
CA GLU A 84 18.50 -5.58 12.98
C GLU A 84 17.31 -6.21 12.23
N PRO A 85 17.30 -6.20 10.88
CA PRO A 85 16.13 -6.65 10.10
C PRO A 85 15.65 -8.06 10.45
N ALA A 86 16.55 -9.01 10.69
CA ALA A 86 16.18 -10.39 11.03
C ALA A 86 15.53 -10.49 12.42
N GLU A 87 16.01 -9.72 13.38
CA GLU A 87 15.46 -9.65 14.74
C GLU A 87 14.08 -9.03 14.74
N PHE A 88 13.91 -7.89 14.07
CA PHE A 88 12.62 -7.21 13.97
C PHE A 88 11.59 -8.08 13.25
N LYS A 89 11.95 -8.70 12.13
CA LYS A 89 11.09 -9.65 11.42
C LYS A 89 10.61 -10.79 12.33
N LYS A 90 11.53 -11.36 13.11
CA LYS A 90 11.18 -12.44 14.03
C LYS A 90 10.19 -11.96 15.09
N MET A 91 10.41 -10.78 15.68
CA MET A 91 9.53 -10.19 16.68
C MET A 91 8.10 -10.01 16.13
N VAL A 92 7.94 -9.46 14.93
CA VAL A 92 6.65 -9.27 14.29
C VAL A 92 5.96 -10.60 13.97
N ASN A 93 6.71 -11.56 13.41
CA ASN A 93 6.16 -12.86 13.01
C ASN A 93 5.77 -13.73 14.20
N ASP A 94 6.51 -13.69 15.31
CA ASP A 94 6.19 -14.43 16.55
C ASP A 94 4.83 -13.98 17.13
N LEU A 95 4.39 -12.77 16.82
CA LEU A 95 3.08 -12.22 17.19
C LEU A 95 1.97 -12.55 16.17
N GLY A 96 2.29 -13.28 15.11
CA GLY A 96 1.35 -13.59 14.02
C GLY A 96 1.01 -12.39 13.13
N LEU A 97 1.82 -11.34 13.15
CA LEU A 97 1.72 -10.19 12.26
C LEU A 97 2.62 -10.39 11.02
N GLU A 98 2.24 -9.78 9.89
CA GLU A 98 3.07 -9.69 8.69
C GLU A 98 3.55 -8.24 8.48
N ILE A 99 4.78 -8.07 7.99
CA ILE A 99 5.27 -6.78 7.49
C ILE A 99 4.90 -6.69 6.00
N ILE A 100 4.04 -5.76 5.64
CA ILE A 100 3.60 -5.59 4.25
C ILE A 100 4.40 -4.51 3.55
N SER A 101 4.59 -3.38 4.20
CA SER A 101 5.21 -2.18 3.65
C SER A 101 5.98 -1.42 4.72
N SER A 102 6.75 -0.45 4.26
CA SER A 102 7.47 0.49 5.11
C SER A 102 7.47 1.87 4.48
N HIS A 103 7.02 2.86 5.20
CA HIS A 103 7.28 4.26 4.90
C HIS A 103 8.77 4.54 5.11
N THR A 104 9.46 4.84 4.03
CA THR A 104 10.91 5.06 4.02
C THR A 104 11.24 6.19 3.08
N GLN A 105 11.87 7.23 3.62
CA GLN A 105 12.28 8.37 2.82
C GLN A 105 13.40 7.98 1.87
N VAL A 106 13.14 8.02 0.55
CA VAL A 106 14.10 7.73 -0.51
C VAL A 106 14.53 8.96 -1.30
N GLU A 107 13.99 10.12 -0.94
CA GLU A 107 14.35 11.42 -1.48
C GLU A 107 14.92 12.32 -0.39
N GLY A 108 15.83 13.22 -0.75
CA GLY A 108 16.42 14.19 0.14
C GLY A 108 17.93 14.20 0.11
N GLU A 109 18.52 15.01 0.98
CA GLU A 109 19.98 15.13 1.09
C GLU A 109 20.62 13.79 1.48
N GLY A 110 21.63 13.38 0.75
CA GLY A 110 22.38 12.14 0.98
C GLY A 110 21.71 10.88 0.44
N VAL A 111 20.53 10.93 -0.14
CA VAL A 111 19.90 9.78 -0.80
C VAL A 111 20.39 9.67 -2.25
N THR A 112 20.94 8.53 -2.58
CA THR A 112 21.46 8.17 -3.91
C THR A 112 20.95 6.79 -4.31
N LEU A 113 21.18 6.36 -5.55
CA LEU A 113 20.84 5.00 -5.97
C LEU A 113 21.58 3.92 -5.19
N ASP A 114 22.80 4.21 -4.69
CA ASP A 114 23.53 3.28 -3.82
C ASP A 114 22.90 3.15 -2.45
N THR A 115 22.43 4.26 -1.85
CA THR A 115 21.67 4.20 -0.59
C THR A 115 20.33 3.53 -0.78
N ALA A 116 19.62 3.75 -1.90
CA ALA A 116 18.39 3.05 -2.24
C ALA A 116 18.60 1.54 -2.34
N ARG A 117 19.73 1.08 -2.88
CA ARG A 117 20.06 -0.36 -2.92
C ARG A 117 20.27 -0.94 -1.52
N LYS A 118 20.96 -0.24 -0.63
CA LYS A 118 21.11 -0.68 0.78
C LYS A 118 19.75 -0.71 1.50
N MET A 119 18.88 0.25 1.25
CA MET A 119 17.50 0.23 1.75
C MET A 119 16.76 -1.00 1.24
N ALA A 120 16.84 -1.29 -0.06
CA ALA A 120 16.21 -2.46 -0.66
C ALA A 120 16.69 -3.77 -0.04
N GLU A 121 17.99 -3.92 0.23
CA GLU A 121 18.54 -5.09 0.93
C GLU A 121 17.96 -5.27 2.33
N ALA A 122 17.86 -4.19 3.12
CA ALA A 122 17.29 -4.24 4.46
C ALA A 122 15.81 -4.60 4.43
N HIS A 123 15.04 -3.98 3.54
CA HIS A 123 13.62 -4.26 3.36
C HIS A 123 13.34 -5.69 2.87
N ALA A 124 14.17 -6.23 1.98
CA ALA A 124 14.08 -7.62 1.56
C ALA A 124 14.33 -8.59 2.73
N LYS A 125 15.28 -8.29 3.62
CA LYS A 125 15.59 -9.11 4.81
C LYS A 125 14.38 -9.18 5.76
N ILE A 126 13.67 -8.08 5.99
CA ILE A 126 12.45 -8.10 6.81
C ILE A 126 11.28 -8.76 6.07
N GLY A 127 11.35 -8.93 4.76
CA GLY A 127 10.30 -9.53 3.93
C GLY A 127 9.18 -8.56 3.56
N SER A 128 9.46 -7.26 3.55
CA SER A 128 8.52 -6.25 3.07
C SER A 128 8.17 -6.48 1.60
N LYS A 129 6.93 -6.25 1.23
CA LYS A 129 6.46 -6.36 -0.17
C LYS A 129 6.52 -5.01 -0.88
N TYR A 130 6.44 -3.93 -0.12
CA TYR A 130 6.47 -2.56 -0.63
C TYR A 130 7.44 -1.70 0.17
N CYS A 131 8.09 -0.75 -0.51
CA CYS A 131 8.80 0.37 0.09
C CYS A 131 8.12 1.63 -0.40
N ILE A 132 7.61 2.44 0.51
CA ILE A 132 6.75 3.59 0.18
C ILE A 132 7.47 4.88 0.56
N GLN A 133 7.62 5.79 -0.40
CA GLN A 133 7.98 7.17 -0.13
C GLN A 133 6.80 7.85 0.56
N PRO A 134 6.93 8.27 1.83
CA PRO A 134 5.77 8.74 2.61
C PRO A 134 5.46 10.22 2.40
N TRP A 135 6.43 11.01 1.99
CA TRP A 135 6.34 12.48 2.04
C TRP A 135 7.30 13.16 1.08
N ILE A 136 6.90 14.28 0.50
CA ILE A 136 7.79 15.16 -0.27
C ILE A 136 7.99 16.46 0.53
N VAL A 137 9.24 16.80 0.82
CA VAL A 137 9.58 18.05 1.51
C VAL A 137 9.18 19.27 0.66
N GLU A 138 8.83 20.38 1.32
CA GLU A 138 8.22 21.53 0.65
C GLU A 138 9.09 22.10 -0.48
N GLU A 139 10.39 22.14 -0.28
CA GLU A 139 11.35 22.67 -1.24
C GLU A 139 11.39 21.86 -2.55
N MET A 140 11.01 20.58 -2.49
CA MET A 140 11.03 19.66 -3.64
C MET A 140 9.69 19.58 -4.39
N ARG A 141 8.63 20.21 -3.89
CA ARG A 141 7.27 20.10 -4.45
C ARG A 141 6.71 21.42 -5.02
N THR A 142 7.58 22.30 -5.50
CA THR A 142 7.22 23.68 -5.86
C THR A 142 6.92 23.87 -7.35
N THR A 143 7.41 23.00 -8.24
CA THR A 143 7.27 23.15 -9.70
C THR A 143 6.95 21.84 -10.40
N ILE A 144 6.43 21.92 -11.62
CA ILE A 144 6.20 20.74 -12.49
C ILE A 144 7.51 19.97 -12.70
N GLU A 145 8.60 20.68 -12.98
CA GLU A 145 9.91 20.09 -13.23
C GLU A 145 10.43 19.33 -12.00
N SER A 146 10.10 19.79 -10.78
CA SER A 146 10.42 19.08 -9.54
C SER A 146 9.72 17.71 -9.49
N TYR A 147 8.42 17.67 -9.77
CA TYR A 147 7.66 16.42 -9.79
C TYR A 147 8.11 15.48 -10.90
N GLN A 148 8.43 15.99 -12.09
CA GLN A 148 8.97 15.18 -13.20
C GLN A 148 10.33 14.58 -12.84
N ARG A 149 11.21 15.36 -12.23
CA ARG A 149 12.52 14.88 -11.77
C ARG A 149 12.39 13.82 -10.67
N MET A 150 11.50 14.01 -9.70
CA MET A 150 11.22 13.00 -8.67
C MET A 150 10.68 11.73 -9.29
N ALA A 151 9.70 11.81 -10.21
CA ALA A 151 9.16 10.65 -10.88
C ALA A 151 10.23 9.86 -11.65
N ALA A 152 11.14 10.56 -12.35
CA ALA A 152 12.26 9.93 -13.03
C ALA A 152 13.21 9.20 -12.06
N ASN A 153 13.50 9.79 -10.90
CA ASN A 153 14.30 9.15 -9.85
C ASN A 153 13.56 7.94 -9.25
N TRP A 154 12.28 8.08 -8.94
CA TRP A 154 11.47 7.00 -8.37
C TRP A 154 11.29 5.81 -9.30
N ASN A 155 11.26 6.03 -10.61
CA ASN A 155 11.32 4.93 -11.58
C ASN A 155 12.64 4.13 -11.45
N GLN A 156 13.77 4.80 -11.21
CA GLN A 156 15.06 4.12 -10.97
C GLN A 156 15.05 3.38 -9.61
N VAL A 157 14.53 4.01 -8.55
CA VAL A 157 14.35 3.35 -7.24
C VAL A 157 13.42 2.14 -7.37
N GLY A 158 12.31 2.28 -8.10
CA GLY A 158 11.39 1.18 -8.38
C GLY A 158 12.05 0.00 -9.09
N GLN A 159 12.95 0.28 -10.04
CA GLN A 159 13.74 -0.76 -10.70
C GLN A 159 14.65 -1.48 -9.70
N ILE A 160 15.31 -0.73 -8.79
CA ILE A 160 16.15 -1.33 -7.73
C ILE A 160 15.29 -2.19 -6.79
N MET A 161 14.16 -1.69 -6.29
CA MET A 161 13.28 -2.45 -5.39
C MET A 161 12.79 -3.75 -6.04
N LYS A 162 12.48 -3.71 -7.34
CA LYS A 162 12.07 -4.88 -8.13
C LYS A 162 13.16 -5.96 -8.21
N GLU A 163 14.44 -5.60 -8.28
CA GLU A 163 15.57 -6.55 -8.24
C GLU A 163 15.60 -7.36 -6.93
N PHE A 164 15.09 -6.78 -5.84
CA PHE A 164 14.96 -7.41 -4.53
C PHE A 164 13.59 -8.04 -4.27
N GLY A 165 12.74 -8.14 -5.30
CA GLY A 165 11.41 -8.76 -5.21
C GLY A 165 10.34 -7.92 -4.53
N MET A 166 10.57 -6.62 -4.40
CA MET A 166 9.64 -5.65 -3.83
C MET A 166 9.11 -4.69 -4.88
N GLN A 167 8.05 -3.95 -4.53
CA GLN A 167 7.54 -2.87 -5.34
C GLN A 167 7.72 -1.53 -4.61
N PHE A 168 8.14 -0.52 -5.36
CA PHE A 168 8.20 0.84 -4.84
C PHE A 168 6.86 1.53 -4.97
N GLY A 169 6.56 2.48 -4.08
CA GLY A 169 5.34 3.26 -4.15
C GLY A 169 5.46 4.65 -3.52
N TYR A 170 4.42 5.42 -3.72
CA TYR A 170 4.27 6.76 -3.14
C TYR A 170 2.94 6.90 -2.42
N HIS A 171 2.98 7.47 -1.21
CA HIS A 171 1.83 7.84 -0.39
C HIS A 171 1.50 9.32 -0.62
N ASN A 172 0.28 9.60 -1.09
CA ASN A 172 -0.14 10.97 -1.35
C ASN A 172 -0.64 11.69 -0.11
N HIS A 173 -0.49 13.00 -0.16
CA HIS A 173 -1.14 13.96 0.73
C HIS A 173 -2.15 14.82 -0.06
N ASN A 174 -2.54 15.95 0.51
CA ASN A 174 -3.43 16.91 -0.15
C ASN A 174 -2.70 17.83 -1.14
N PHE A 175 -1.44 18.13 -0.90
CA PHE A 175 -0.69 19.11 -1.69
C PHE A 175 -0.41 18.68 -3.13
N GLU A 176 -0.40 17.40 -3.44
CA GLU A 176 -0.26 16.92 -4.82
C GLU A 176 -1.48 17.25 -5.69
N PHE A 177 -2.62 17.45 -5.06
CA PHE A 177 -3.84 17.87 -5.76
C PHE A 177 -3.89 19.37 -6.03
N ALA A 178 -2.94 20.17 -5.48
CA ALA A 178 -2.79 21.56 -5.86
C ALA A 178 -2.47 21.69 -7.35
N THR A 179 -3.06 22.71 -7.98
CA THR A 179 -2.90 22.92 -9.43
C THR A 179 -1.78 23.90 -9.72
N VAL A 180 -0.94 23.55 -10.69
CA VAL A 180 0.06 24.46 -11.24
C VAL A 180 -0.61 25.49 -12.12
N GLU A 181 -0.44 26.77 -11.83
CA GLU A 181 -1.03 27.88 -12.59
C GLU A 181 -2.54 27.69 -12.86
N GLY A 182 -3.24 27.00 -11.96
CA GLY A 182 -4.67 26.73 -12.09
C GLY A 182 -5.05 25.75 -13.22
N LYS A 183 -4.10 24.94 -13.74
CA LYS A 183 -4.34 24.08 -14.91
C LYS A 183 -4.35 22.59 -14.59
N VAL A 184 -3.24 22.06 -14.09
CA VAL A 184 -3.04 20.61 -13.92
C VAL A 184 -2.60 20.31 -12.50
N PRO A 185 -3.24 19.36 -11.79
CA PRO A 185 -2.76 18.91 -10.48
C PRO A 185 -1.37 18.29 -10.58
N TYR A 186 -0.52 18.53 -9.59
CA TYR A 186 0.79 17.85 -9.49
C TYR A 186 0.63 16.32 -9.44
N PHE A 187 -0.45 15.83 -8.85
CA PHE A 187 -0.79 14.41 -8.82
C PHE A 187 -0.90 13.81 -10.23
N ASP A 188 -1.56 14.52 -11.14
CA ASP A 188 -1.71 14.09 -12.54
C ASP A 188 -0.36 14.10 -13.28
N VAL A 189 0.45 15.14 -13.06
CA VAL A 189 1.80 15.25 -13.64
C VAL A 189 2.67 14.07 -13.20
N MET A 190 2.69 13.82 -11.89
CA MET A 190 3.48 12.72 -11.32
C MET A 190 3.05 11.35 -11.87
N LEU A 191 1.74 11.07 -11.89
CA LEU A 191 1.22 9.79 -12.39
C LEU A 191 1.47 9.57 -13.88
N ALA A 192 1.56 10.64 -14.68
CA ALA A 192 1.90 10.54 -16.10
C ALA A 192 3.35 10.13 -16.34
N GLU A 193 4.26 10.51 -15.44
CA GLU A 193 5.70 10.24 -15.55
C GLU A 193 6.13 8.94 -14.84
N LEU A 194 5.34 8.46 -13.87
CA LEU A 194 5.64 7.23 -13.12
C LEU A 194 5.32 5.98 -13.94
N ASP A 195 6.33 5.15 -14.17
CA ASP A 195 6.16 3.83 -14.77
C ASP A 195 5.29 2.95 -13.86
N LYS A 196 4.11 2.57 -14.34
CA LYS A 196 3.12 1.77 -13.60
C LYS A 196 3.59 0.37 -13.19
N ASP A 197 4.60 -0.16 -13.88
CA ASP A 197 5.16 -1.49 -13.59
C ASP A 197 6.30 -1.43 -12.57
N LEU A 198 6.73 -0.22 -12.19
CA LEU A 198 7.80 0.05 -11.23
C LEU A 198 7.30 0.76 -9.97
N VAL A 199 6.37 1.71 -10.12
CA VAL A 199 5.91 2.57 -9.02
C VAL A 199 4.39 2.51 -8.91
N ILE A 200 3.90 2.05 -7.77
CA ILE A 200 2.47 2.08 -7.42
C ILE A 200 2.16 3.31 -6.56
N MET A 201 0.88 3.55 -6.35
CA MET A 201 0.41 4.53 -5.40
C MET A 201 -0.19 3.84 -4.16
N GLU A 202 0.09 4.39 -3.03
CA GLU A 202 -0.67 4.19 -1.81
C GLU A 202 -1.64 5.35 -1.68
N LEU A 203 -2.94 5.08 -1.88
CA LEU A 203 -3.96 6.13 -1.87
C LEU A 203 -4.43 6.41 -0.45
N ASP A 204 -4.17 7.61 0.03
CA ASP A 204 -4.72 8.09 1.29
C ASP A 204 -6.08 8.76 1.07
N MET A 205 -7.10 8.22 1.75
CA MET A 205 -8.49 8.63 1.58
C MET A 205 -8.78 9.97 2.25
N PHE A 206 -8.17 10.24 3.40
CA PHE A 206 -8.31 11.50 4.12
C PHE A 206 -7.72 12.66 3.30
N TRP A 207 -6.46 12.55 2.89
CA TRP A 207 -5.77 13.60 2.17
C TRP A 207 -6.40 13.89 0.80
N THR A 208 -6.84 12.84 0.10
CA THR A 208 -7.60 12.98 -1.15
C THR A 208 -8.90 13.76 -0.94
N THR A 209 -9.65 13.43 0.14
CA THR A 209 -10.92 14.10 0.46
C THR A 209 -10.67 15.54 0.92
N LYS A 210 -9.64 15.79 1.73
CA LYS A 210 -9.25 17.14 2.17
C LYS A 210 -8.88 18.05 1.00
N ALA A 211 -8.30 17.51 -0.06
CA ALA A 211 -8.03 18.25 -1.30
C ALA A 211 -9.28 18.50 -2.15
N GLY A 212 -10.48 18.10 -1.68
CA GLY A 212 -11.73 18.30 -2.39
C GLY A 212 -12.03 17.27 -3.47
N HIS A 213 -11.32 16.13 -3.47
CA HIS A 213 -11.52 15.04 -4.44
C HIS A 213 -12.25 13.86 -3.82
N ASN A 214 -13.09 13.19 -4.63
CA ASN A 214 -13.68 11.92 -4.24
C ASN A 214 -12.69 10.78 -4.55
N PRO A 215 -12.24 9.98 -3.55
CA PRO A 215 -11.33 8.85 -3.78
C PRO A 215 -11.83 7.85 -4.84
N VAL A 216 -13.15 7.64 -4.95
CA VAL A 216 -13.75 6.76 -5.96
C VAL A 216 -13.49 7.28 -7.38
N ASP A 217 -13.57 8.58 -7.59
CA ASP A 217 -13.32 9.20 -8.90
C ASP A 217 -11.82 9.15 -9.26
N ILE A 218 -10.93 9.36 -8.28
CA ILE A 218 -9.48 9.18 -8.46
C ILE A 218 -9.14 7.74 -8.82
N ILE A 219 -9.73 6.76 -8.15
CA ILE A 219 -9.54 5.33 -8.46
C ILE A 219 -10.00 5.02 -9.89
N LYS A 220 -11.16 5.51 -10.31
CA LYS A 220 -11.70 5.29 -11.66
C LYS A 220 -10.87 6.00 -12.73
N LYS A 221 -10.28 7.16 -12.41
CA LYS A 221 -9.42 7.92 -13.32
C LYS A 221 -8.09 7.20 -13.59
N TYR A 222 -7.55 6.49 -12.59
CA TYR A 222 -6.26 5.81 -12.65
C TYR A 222 -6.35 4.32 -12.29
N PRO A 223 -7.02 3.49 -13.09
CA PRO A 223 -7.24 2.08 -12.76
C PRO A 223 -5.91 1.32 -12.65
N GLY A 224 -5.84 0.40 -11.68
CA GLY A 224 -4.70 -0.46 -11.45
C GLY A 224 -3.48 0.19 -10.78
N ARG A 225 -3.58 1.47 -10.37
CA ARG A 225 -2.44 2.21 -9.81
C ARG A 225 -2.33 2.12 -8.28
N PHE A 226 -3.41 1.75 -7.56
CA PHE A 226 -3.51 1.89 -6.11
C PHE A 226 -3.49 0.52 -5.43
N HIS A 227 -2.29 -0.02 -5.19
CA HIS A 227 -2.14 -1.33 -4.54
C HIS A 227 -2.41 -1.28 -3.04
N LEU A 228 -2.13 -0.16 -2.41
CA LEU A 228 -2.31 0.06 -0.98
C LEU A 228 -3.34 1.18 -0.76
N PHE A 229 -4.23 0.97 0.20
CA PHE A 229 -5.19 1.96 0.64
C PHE A 229 -4.88 2.35 2.08
N HIS A 230 -4.57 3.64 2.31
CA HIS A 230 -4.58 4.23 3.63
C HIS A 230 -5.99 4.65 3.99
N LEU A 231 -6.58 3.90 4.92
CA LEU A 231 -7.87 4.18 5.49
C LEU A 231 -7.66 5.14 6.65
N LYS A 232 -7.79 6.43 6.37
CA LYS A 232 -7.68 7.54 7.30
C LYS A 232 -8.98 8.34 7.20
N ASP A 233 -9.66 8.61 8.33
CA ASP A 233 -11.01 9.20 8.38
C ASP A 233 -10.97 10.61 8.98
N MET A 234 -12.04 11.38 8.77
CA MET A 234 -12.21 12.73 9.29
C MET A 234 -13.58 12.93 9.92
N TYR A 235 -13.66 13.78 10.96
CA TYR A 235 -14.94 14.08 11.63
C TYR A 235 -15.87 14.93 10.79
N THR A 236 -15.32 15.86 10.00
CA THR A 236 -16.10 16.78 9.18
C THR A 236 -15.47 16.93 7.81
N HIS A 237 -16.29 17.08 6.79
CA HIS A 237 -15.85 17.48 5.46
C HIS A 237 -15.99 18.99 5.36
N GLU A 238 -14.85 19.66 5.19
CA GLU A 238 -14.77 21.10 4.99
C GLU A 238 -14.39 21.43 3.54
N GLU A 239 -14.40 22.74 3.21
CA GLU A 239 -13.90 23.22 1.92
C GLU A 239 -12.47 22.71 1.66
N PRO A 240 -12.09 22.45 0.40
CA PRO A 240 -10.76 22.01 0.05
C PRO A 240 -9.68 22.92 0.60
N PHE A 241 -8.67 22.34 1.21
CA PHE A 241 -7.52 23.09 1.69
C PHE A 241 -6.23 22.28 1.60
N PHE A 242 -5.11 22.97 1.59
CA PHE A 242 -3.78 22.41 1.36
C PHE A 242 -2.83 22.56 2.55
N GLU A 243 -3.32 23.06 3.67
CA GLU A 243 -2.60 23.14 4.93
C GLU A 243 -2.90 21.90 5.79
N VAL A 244 -1.93 21.49 6.62
CA VAL A 244 -2.12 20.35 7.53
C VAL A 244 -2.88 20.81 8.77
N ILE A 245 -4.06 20.24 9.01
CA ILE A 245 -4.85 20.45 10.24
C ILE A 245 -4.88 19.13 11.02
N LYS A 246 -4.41 19.16 12.28
CA LYS A 246 -4.30 17.97 13.12
C LYS A 246 -5.63 17.51 13.74
N ASP A 247 -6.55 18.42 14.00
CA ASP A 247 -7.74 18.16 14.83
C ASP A 247 -8.91 17.51 14.09
N ASP A 248 -8.78 17.25 12.79
CA ASP A 248 -9.87 16.72 11.97
C ASP A 248 -9.93 15.21 11.91
N LEU A 249 -8.88 14.53 12.34
CA LEU A 249 -8.75 13.08 12.24
C LEU A 249 -9.72 12.34 13.14
N ALA A 250 -10.37 11.32 12.58
CA ALA A 250 -11.31 10.46 13.27
C ALA A 250 -10.87 8.99 13.19
N PRO A 251 -11.24 8.16 14.18
CA PRO A 251 -11.14 6.72 14.01
C PRO A 251 -11.89 6.25 12.76
N VAL A 252 -11.32 5.33 12.01
CA VAL A 252 -11.93 4.81 10.77
C VAL A 252 -13.35 4.30 11.00
N GLY A 253 -14.29 4.79 10.20
CA GLY A 253 -15.72 4.47 10.33
C GLY A 253 -16.44 5.19 11.46
N ALA A 254 -15.81 6.15 12.11
CA ALA A 254 -16.44 7.09 13.05
C ALA A 254 -16.59 8.50 12.45
N GLY A 255 -15.97 8.74 11.30
CA GLY A 255 -16.02 9.99 10.57
C GLY A 255 -17.00 9.97 9.39
N VAL A 256 -16.71 10.79 8.39
CA VAL A 256 -17.62 11.04 7.26
C VAL A 256 -17.20 10.37 5.95
N ILE A 257 -16.01 9.76 5.86
CA ILE A 257 -15.54 9.10 4.62
C ILE A 257 -16.30 7.79 4.40
N ASN A 258 -16.87 7.62 3.21
CA ASN A 258 -17.63 6.42 2.86
C ASN A 258 -16.71 5.28 2.37
N PHE A 259 -16.07 4.58 3.29
CA PHE A 259 -15.17 3.47 2.97
C PHE A 259 -15.86 2.31 2.25
N LYS A 260 -17.16 2.07 2.45
CA LYS A 260 -17.89 1.02 1.72
C LYS A 260 -17.93 1.32 0.22
N GLU A 261 -18.20 2.56 -0.16
CA GLU A 261 -18.20 2.98 -1.56
C GLU A 261 -16.81 2.90 -2.19
N ILE A 262 -15.78 3.30 -1.44
CA ILE A 262 -14.38 3.19 -1.88
C ILE A 262 -13.98 1.72 -2.09
N LEU A 263 -14.28 0.86 -1.13
CA LEU A 263 -13.96 -0.57 -1.22
C LEU A 263 -14.78 -1.30 -2.30
N ALA A 264 -15.94 -0.77 -2.70
CA ALA A 264 -16.70 -1.32 -3.83
C ALA A 264 -15.95 -1.23 -5.16
N VAL A 265 -15.01 -0.29 -5.30
CA VAL A 265 -14.16 -0.10 -6.50
C VAL A 265 -12.73 -0.60 -6.33
N LYS A 266 -12.42 -1.35 -5.27
CA LYS A 266 -11.09 -1.87 -4.96
C LYS A 266 -10.45 -2.68 -6.09
N ASP A 267 -11.25 -3.42 -6.85
CA ASP A 267 -10.77 -4.23 -7.97
C ASP A 267 -10.32 -3.34 -9.15
N ILE A 268 -11.00 -2.19 -9.36
CA ILE A 268 -10.58 -1.17 -10.33
C ILE A 268 -9.25 -0.53 -9.89
N ALA A 269 -9.09 -0.28 -8.60
CA ALA A 269 -7.86 0.26 -8.04
C ALA A 269 -6.66 -0.69 -8.20
N GLY A 270 -6.90 -2.00 -8.25
CA GLY A 270 -5.87 -3.02 -8.16
C GLY A 270 -5.43 -3.28 -6.71
N MET A 271 -6.27 -2.92 -5.72
CA MET A 271 -5.97 -2.99 -4.29
C MET A 271 -5.53 -4.38 -3.86
N LYS A 272 -4.47 -4.43 -3.06
CA LYS A 272 -3.92 -5.65 -2.43
C LYS A 272 -4.05 -5.61 -0.92
N TYR A 273 -3.86 -4.44 -0.29
CA TYR A 273 -3.88 -4.27 1.16
C TYR A 273 -4.58 -2.98 1.53
N MET A 274 -5.18 -2.96 2.73
CA MET A 274 -5.82 -1.81 3.34
C MET A 274 -5.25 -1.60 4.74
N ILE A 275 -4.77 -0.40 5.01
CA ILE A 275 -3.98 -0.05 6.18
C ILE A 275 -4.68 1.10 6.89
N VAL A 276 -5.03 0.91 8.15
CA VAL A 276 -5.56 1.99 9.00
C VAL A 276 -4.44 2.91 9.40
N GLU A 277 -4.66 4.21 9.31
CA GLU A 277 -3.77 5.24 9.84
C GLU A 277 -4.55 6.39 10.48
N GLN A 278 -3.96 6.99 11.50
CA GLN A 278 -4.45 8.21 12.15
C GLN A 278 -3.26 8.96 12.73
N ASP A 279 -2.97 10.19 12.25
CA ASP A 279 -1.76 10.91 12.64
C ASP A 279 -1.85 11.51 14.04
N ASP A 280 -3.07 11.87 14.48
CA ASP A 280 -3.32 12.48 15.78
C ASP A 280 -4.69 12.03 16.33
N SER A 281 -4.90 12.16 17.65
CA SER A 281 -6.13 11.79 18.34
C SER A 281 -6.60 12.95 19.20
N ARG A 282 -7.91 13.14 19.26
CA ARG A 282 -8.55 14.05 20.21
C ARG A 282 -8.55 13.50 21.66
N GLY A 283 -8.13 12.24 21.85
CA GLY A 283 -8.17 11.53 23.11
C GLY A 283 -7.04 10.52 23.26
N ASP A 284 -7.41 9.25 23.45
CA ASP A 284 -6.46 8.13 23.54
C ASP A 284 -6.29 7.45 22.18
N MET A 285 -5.09 7.52 21.61
CA MET A 285 -4.78 6.90 20.34
C MET A 285 -5.05 5.40 20.32
N TRP A 286 -4.83 4.67 21.40
CA TRP A 286 -5.12 3.25 21.46
C TRP A 286 -6.62 2.94 21.45
N ALA A 287 -7.45 3.81 22.05
CA ALA A 287 -8.90 3.70 21.95
C ALA A 287 -9.37 3.95 20.51
N ASP A 288 -8.75 4.89 19.80
CA ASP A 288 -9.03 5.17 18.40
C ASP A 288 -8.62 4.01 17.49
N VAL A 289 -7.43 3.44 17.69
CA VAL A 289 -6.95 2.25 16.96
C VAL A 289 -7.88 1.05 17.17
N GLN A 290 -8.36 0.84 18.40
CA GLN A 290 -9.35 -0.20 18.71
C GLN A 290 -10.70 0.08 18.04
N THR A 291 -11.16 1.32 18.06
CA THR A 291 -12.41 1.74 17.41
C THR A 291 -12.33 1.51 15.91
N SER A 292 -11.21 1.86 15.27
CA SER A 292 -10.97 1.69 13.85
C SER A 292 -11.07 0.22 13.44
N ILE A 293 -10.35 -0.70 14.09
CA ILE A 293 -10.42 -2.13 13.74
C ILE A 293 -11.80 -2.73 14.02
N THR A 294 -12.47 -2.28 15.08
CA THR A 294 -13.84 -2.70 15.39
C THR A 294 -14.80 -2.27 14.28
N ASN A 295 -14.74 -1.00 13.85
CA ASN A 295 -15.58 -0.48 12.78
C ASN A 295 -15.28 -1.16 11.44
N MET A 296 -14.01 -1.45 11.15
CA MET A 296 -13.65 -2.22 9.96
C MET A 296 -14.38 -3.57 9.96
N ASN A 297 -14.30 -4.32 11.04
CA ASN A 297 -14.85 -5.67 11.13
C ASN A 297 -16.38 -5.73 11.27
N THR A 298 -17.02 -4.71 11.84
CA THR A 298 -18.45 -4.73 12.17
C THR A 298 -19.32 -3.84 11.30
N LYS A 299 -18.72 -2.86 10.62
CA LYS A 299 -19.48 -1.90 9.82
C LYS A 299 -19.03 -1.88 8.35
N ILE A 300 -17.70 -1.93 8.07
CA ILE A 300 -17.18 -1.60 6.73
C ILE A 300 -17.01 -2.86 5.88
N LEU A 301 -16.48 -3.95 6.44
CA LEU A 301 -16.19 -5.19 5.72
C LEU A 301 -17.35 -6.21 5.71
N VAL A 302 -18.51 -5.83 6.24
CA VAL A 302 -19.70 -6.66 6.35
C VAL A 302 -20.75 -6.34 5.31
#